data_3d409120a540a7f1a5f1f9dd4ab665f3
#
_entry.id   3d409120a540a7f1a5f1f9dd4ab665f3
#
_cell.length_a   1.000
_cell.length_b   1.000
_cell.length_c   1.000
_cell.angle_alpha   90.00
_cell.angle_beta   90.00
_cell.angle_gamma   90.00
#
_symmetry.space_group_name_H-M   'P 1'
#
loop_
_entity.id
_entity.type
_entity.pdbx_description
1 polymer ?
#
loop_
_entity_poly.entity_id
_entity_poly.type
_entity_poly.pdbx_seq_one_letter_code
_entity_poly.pdbx_strand_id
1 'polypeptide(L)'
;MNNSVKAILIENTADELRDVFLRCDAAVLERAREVRVRQGLPLAVTGDAGEFFLGAKGDRHRRPEGAFRPEAGHIAAMLSKLCNHSLYAYDAEIKNGHITIAGGHRIGLSGRVTVEDGRIKTIKHISGLSIRIARQVLGAADAVFPMIAGDFVRNTIIVSPPGCGKTTLLRDVVRRLSLAGHNIAVVDERSEIGGCHLGAAQNDLGPRTDVLDAAPKAAGMMLALRALSPQVIAVDEIGGSKDAEAIENMAGCGVAVICTLHGRSIADLRRRPALAPLIENKIFERYVFLTDKPAPGSICGVYDENLEVMRHDN
;
A
#
# COMPACT_ATOMS: atom_id res chain seq x y z
N MET A 1 15.63 -12.69 -3.78
CA MET A 1 16.00 -12.38 -2.39
C MET A 1 15.04 -13.08 -1.46
N ASN A 2 15.50 -13.57 -0.33
CA ASN A 2 14.64 -14.32 0.60
C ASN A 2 13.77 -13.31 1.37
N ASN A 3 12.52 -13.09 0.94
CA ASN A 3 11.58 -12.13 1.54
C ASN A 3 10.96 -12.63 2.86
N SER A 4 11.65 -13.49 3.58
CA SER A 4 11.23 -13.96 4.89
C SER A 4 11.20 -12.79 5.90
N VAL A 5 10.08 -12.62 6.58
CA VAL A 5 9.94 -11.60 7.65
C VAL A 5 11.04 -11.75 8.70
N LYS A 6 11.35 -13.01 9.05
CA LYS A 6 12.44 -13.31 9.98
C LYS A 6 13.80 -12.81 9.46
N ALA A 7 14.11 -13.02 8.18
CA ALA A 7 15.37 -12.55 7.60
C ALA A 7 15.47 -11.02 7.66
N ILE A 8 14.42 -10.32 7.28
CA ILE A 8 14.36 -8.85 7.30
C ILE A 8 14.58 -8.31 8.72
N LEU A 9 13.95 -8.90 9.74
CA LEU A 9 14.13 -8.49 11.11
C LEU A 9 15.58 -8.73 11.59
N ILE A 10 16.18 -9.87 11.25
CA ILE A 10 17.55 -10.21 11.62
C ILE A 10 18.57 -9.28 10.95
N GLU A 11 18.41 -9.00 9.65
CA GLU A 11 19.31 -8.14 8.88
C GLU A 11 19.32 -6.71 9.40
N ASN A 12 18.15 -6.21 9.81
CA ASN A 12 17.96 -4.83 10.26
C ASN A 12 18.11 -4.63 11.78
N THR A 13 18.46 -5.66 12.54
CA THR A 13 18.71 -5.55 13.97
C THR A 13 20.17 -5.85 14.33
N ALA A 14 20.56 -5.55 15.55
CA ALA A 14 21.87 -5.80 16.11
C ALA A 14 21.77 -6.28 17.57
N ASP A 15 22.88 -6.77 18.10
CA ASP A 15 23.05 -7.17 19.49
C ASP A 15 21.94 -8.14 19.98
N GLU A 16 21.52 -8.00 21.21
CA GLU A 16 20.54 -8.87 21.86
C GLU A 16 19.19 -8.90 21.14
N LEU A 17 18.77 -7.80 20.52
CA LEU A 17 17.51 -7.74 19.77
C LEU A 17 17.57 -8.65 18.51
N ARG A 18 18.73 -8.74 17.87
CA ARG A 18 18.97 -9.68 16.77
C ARG A 18 18.87 -11.12 17.24
N ASP A 19 19.44 -11.40 18.40
CA ASP A 19 19.41 -12.74 19.02
C ASP A 19 18.00 -13.19 19.37
N VAL A 20 17.12 -12.29 19.83
CA VAL A 20 15.71 -12.58 20.05
C VAL A 20 15.04 -13.07 18.77
N PHE A 21 15.24 -12.36 17.64
CA PHE A 21 14.66 -12.77 16.36
C PHE A 21 15.28 -14.05 15.79
N LEU A 22 16.60 -14.25 15.99
CA LEU A 22 17.27 -15.49 15.60
C LEU A 22 16.68 -16.72 16.28
N ARG A 23 16.41 -16.62 17.59
CA ARG A 23 15.87 -17.71 18.41
C ARG A 23 14.38 -17.91 18.24
N CYS A 24 13.63 -16.88 17.80
CA CYS A 24 12.19 -16.99 17.56
C CYS A 24 11.89 -17.97 16.40
N ASP A 25 10.84 -18.76 16.58
CA ASP A 25 10.36 -19.66 15.51
C ASP A 25 9.98 -18.85 14.26
N ALA A 26 10.49 -19.26 13.10
CA ALA A 26 10.21 -18.64 11.81
C ALA A 26 8.72 -18.59 11.52
N ALA A 27 7.99 -19.68 11.77
CA ALA A 27 6.54 -19.76 11.51
C ALA A 27 5.74 -18.71 12.30
N VAL A 28 6.24 -18.28 13.46
CA VAL A 28 5.65 -17.23 14.28
C VAL A 28 5.84 -15.86 13.64
N LEU A 29 7.05 -15.56 13.18
CA LEU A 29 7.39 -14.27 12.57
C LEU A 29 6.79 -14.13 11.16
N GLU A 30 6.71 -15.22 10.38
CA GLU A 30 6.11 -15.20 9.05
C GLU A 30 4.60 -14.87 9.08
N ARG A 31 3.93 -15.08 10.23
CA ARG A 31 2.52 -14.68 10.43
C ARG A 31 2.37 -13.31 11.07
N ALA A 32 3.48 -12.62 11.39
CA ALA A 32 3.43 -11.28 11.95
C ALA A 32 2.88 -10.28 10.92
N ARG A 33 2.00 -9.39 11.36
CA ARG A 33 1.50 -8.24 10.61
C ARG A 33 2.23 -6.96 11.02
N GLU A 34 2.61 -6.89 12.30
CA GLU A 34 3.31 -5.75 12.86
C GLU A 34 4.26 -6.21 13.98
N VAL A 35 5.45 -5.62 14.02
CA VAL A 35 6.40 -5.76 15.12
C VAL A 35 6.68 -4.39 15.71
N ARG A 36 6.48 -4.22 17.03
CA ARG A 36 6.71 -2.96 17.74
C ARG A 36 7.92 -3.03 18.62
N VAL A 37 8.95 -2.29 18.25
CA VAL A 37 10.21 -2.11 18.98
C VAL A 37 10.18 -0.73 19.63
N ARG A 38 10.03 -0.66 20.95
CA ARG A 38 9.88 0.60 21.70
C ARG A 38 10.78 0.61 22.91
N GLN A 39 11.46 1.71 23.14
CA GLN A 39 12.40 1.87 24.25
C GLN A 39 11.73 1.60 25.61
N GLY A 40 12.28 0.67 26.38
CA GLY A 40 11.83 0.30 27.72
C GLY A 40 10.47 -0.41 27.76
N LEU A 41 9.79 -0.61 26.63
CA LEU A 41 8.51 -1.29 26.55
C LEU A 41 8.67 -2.72 26.03
N PRO A 42 7.72 -3.62 26.35
CA PRO A 42 7.76 -5.00 25.87
C PRO A 42 7.81 -5.08 24.33
N LEU A 43 8.69 -5.94 23.81
CA LEU A 43 8.75 -6.27 22.39
C LEU A 43 7.47 -6.99 21.98
N ALA A 44 6.59 -6.31 21.21
CA ALA A 44 5.29 -6.79 20.85
C ALA A 44 5.22 -7.20 19.37
N VAL A 45 4.49 -8.26 19.10
CA VAL A 45 4.21 -8.76 17.76
C VAL A 45 2.70 -8.95 17.62
N THR A 46 2.13 -8.37 16.57
CA THR A 46 0.72 -8.59 16.21
C THR A 46 0.66 -9.48 14.98
N GLY A 47 -0.09 -10.56 15.05
CA GLY A 47 -0.32 -11.49 13.94
C GLY A 47 -1.80 -11.83 13.79
N ASP A 48 -2.10 -12.86 13.01
CA ASP A 48 -3.47 -13.29 12.75
C ASP A 48 -4.21 -13.77 14.00
N ALA A 49 -3.48 -14.33 14.97
CA ALA A 49 -4.01 -14.82 16.25
C ALA A 49 -4.04 -13.75 17.37
N GLY A 50 -3.84 -12.46 17.02
CA GLY A 50 -3.78 -11.35 17.97
C GLY A 50 -2.37 -10.93 18.35
N GLU A 51 -2.26 -10.14 19.44
CA GLU A 51 -0.99 -9.64 19.97
C GLU A 51 -0.35 -10.64 20.93
N PHE A 52 0.96 -10.72 20.89
CA PHE A 52 1.81 -11.43 21.84
C PHE A 52 3.16 -10.70 22.02
N PHE A 53 3.93 -11.11 23.02
CA PHE A 53 5.22 -10.51 23.32
C PHE A 53 6.34 -11.55 23.14
N LEU A 54 7.55 -11.09 22.79
CA LEU A 54 8.73 -11.93 22.66
C LEU A 54 9.66 -11.74 23.84
N GLY A 55 10.03 -12.86 24.46
CA GLY A 55 11.06 -12.93 25.50
C GLY A 55 12.49 -12.94 24.92
N ALA A 56 13.50 -12.77 25.77
CA ALA A 56 14.92 -12.77 25.38
C ALA A 56 15.38 -14.08 24.71
N LYS A 57 14.70 -15.19 24.96
CA LYS A 57 14.97 -16.50 24.34
C LYS A 57 14.20 -16.74 23.05
N GLY A 58 13.45 -15.72 22.53
CA GLY A 58 12.57 -15.84 21.38
C GLY A 58 11.25 -16.55 21.67
N ASP A 59 10.96 -16.83 22.91
CA ASP A 59 9.75 -17.45 23.40
C ASP A 59 8.57 -16.48 23.41
N ARG A 60 7.35 -17.01 23.28
CA ARG A 60 6.11 -16.22 23.21
C ARG A 60 5.46 -16.08 24.57
N HIS A 61 5.07 -14.85 24.92
CA HIS A 61 4.30 -14.53 26.10
C HIS A 61 2.95 -13.91 25.73
N ARG A 62 1.88 -14.32 26.40
CA ARG A 62 0.56 -13.69 26.26
C ARG A 62 0.46 -12.36 27.03
N ARG A 63 1.32 -12.17 28.02
CA ARG A 63 1.38 -10.98 28.86
C ARG A 63 2.76 -10.34 28.75
N PRO A 64 2.90 -9.04 29.08
CA PRO A 64 4.15 -8.32 28.94
C PRO A 64 5.25 -8.73 29.93
N GLU A 65 4.92 -9.49 31.00
CA GLU A 65 5.89 -10.01 31.94
C GLU A 65 6.80 -11.04 31.25
N GLY A 66 8.11 -10.91 31.43
CA GLY A 66 9.10 -11.78 30.77
C GLY A 66 9.45 -11.38 29.34
N ALA A 67 8.76 -10.40 28.77
CA ALA A 67 9.09 -9.90 27.43
C ALA A 67 10.43 -9.15 27.41
N PHE A 68 11.14 -9.29 26.30
CA PHE A 68 12.33 -8.48 26.02
C PHE A 68 11.95 -6.99 25.91
N ARG A 69 12.77 -6.13 26.50
CA ARG A 69 12.56 -4.67 26.50
C ARG A 69 13.72 -4.00 25.77
N PRO A 70 13.50 -3.54 24.51
CA PRO A 70 14.54 -2.84 23.76
C PRO A 70 15.02 -1.58 24.49
N GLU A 71 16.30 -1.30 24.42
CA GLU A 71 16.93 -0.09 24.91
C GLU A 71 17.10 0.95 23.78
N ALA A 72 17.50 2.18 24.11
CA ALA A 72 17.74 3.23 23.13
C ALA A 72 18.79 2.84 22.09
N GLY A 73 19.83 2.11 22.48
CA GLY A 73 20.88 1.60 21.59
C GLY A 73 20.34 0.67 20.51
N HIS A 74 19.44 -0.25 20.88
CA HIS A 74 18.81 -1.16 19.90
C HIS A 74 18.02 -0.42 18.83
N ILE A 75 17.27 0.63 19.24
CA ILE A 75 16.47 1.43 18.31
C ILE A 75 17.37 2.24 17.37
N ALA A 76 18.42 2.86 17.93
CA ALA A 76 19.38 3.65 17.14
C ALA A 76 20.13 2.77 16.13
N ALA A 77 20.61 1.59 16.54
CA ALA A 77 21.29 0.63 15.67
C ALA A 77 20.36 0.12 14.56
N MET A 78 19.11 -0.21 14.92
CA MET A 78 18.10 -0.65 13.95
C MET A 78 17.79 0.45 12.94
N LEU A 79 17.52 1.67 13.38
CA LEU A 79 17.23 2.80 12.50
C LEU A 79 18.40 3.10 11.56
N SER A 80 19.64 3.04 12.05
CA SER A 80 20.85 3.22 11.24
C SER A 80 20.93 2.20 10.11
N LYS A 81 20.67 0.91 10.39
CA LYS A 81 20.66 -0.15 9.38
C LYS A 81 19.52 0.02 8.36
N LEU A 82 18.30 0.30 8.85
CA LEU A 82 17.14 0.53 8.01
C LEU A 82 17.33 1.67 7.00
N CYS A 83 18.08 2.69 7.39
CA CYS A 83 18.41 3.84 6.54
C CYS A 83 19.76 3.69 5.80
N ASN A 84 20.33 2.49 5.71
CA ASN A 84 21.65 2.26 5.10
C ASN A 84 22.71 3.25 5.61
N HIS A 85 22.71 3.54 6.91
CA HIS A 85 23.59 4.50 7.61
C HIS A 85 23.47 5.95 7.13
N SER A 86 22.41 6.31 6.35
CA SER A 86 22.17 7.66 5.84
C SER A 86 20.74 8.12 6.11
N LEU A 87 20.51 8.74 7.26
CA LEU A 87 19.20 9.32 7.62
C LEU A 87 18.78 10.44 6.65
N TYR A 88 19.72 11.15 6.04
CA TYR A 88 19.44 12.23 5.10
C TYR A 88 18.70 11.75 3.84
N ALA A 89 18.96 10.53 3.38
CA ALA A 89 18.30 9.95 2.22
C ALA A 89 16.79 9.74 2.46
N TYR A 90 16.37 9.66 3.72
CA TYR A 90 14.99 9.42 4.15
C TYR A 90 14.33 10.66 4.80
N ASP A 91 14.90 11.87 4.64
CA ASP A 91 14.40 13.09 5.31
C ASP A 91 12.93 13.36 4.99
N ALA A 92 12.50 13.21 3.75
CA ALA A 92 11.10 13.40 3.34
C ALA A 92 10.16 12.36 3.97
N GLU A 93 10.57 11.12 4.05
CA GLU A 93 9.81 10.03 4.65
C GLU A 93 9.74 10.18 6.18
N ILE A 94 10.84 10.56 6.82
CA ILE A 94 10.89 10.83 8.28
C ILE A 94 9.94 11.98 8.65
N LYS A 95 9.85 13.02 7.83
CA LYS A 95 8.87 14.10 8.00
C LYS A 95 7.43 13.59 7.95
N ASN A 96 7.18 12.58 7.13
CA ASN A 96 5.88 11.91 7.03
C ASN A 96 5.64 10.84 8.11
N GLY A 97 6.59 10.68 9.04
CA GLY A 97 6.46 9.78 10.20
C GLY A 97 6.73 8.31 9.92
N HIS A 98 7.24 7.96 8.75
CA HIS A 98 7.56 6.57 8.41
C HIS A 98 8.66 6.50 7.35
N ILE A 99 9.28 5.34 7.24
CA ILE A 99 10.18 4.97 6.14
C ILE A 99 9.69 3.67 5.50
N THR A 100 9.94 3.50 4.21
CA THR A 100 9.70 2.24 3.50
C THR A 100 11.04 1.57 3.20
N ILE A 101 11.15 0.29 3.48
CA ILE A 101 12.36 -0.50 3.25
C ILE A 101 12.16 -1.55 2.16
N ALA A 102 13.27 -2.19 1.76
CA ALA A 102 13.23 -3.31 0.81
C ALA A 102 12.19 -4.34 1.21
N GLY A 103 11.40 -4.84 0.23
CA GLY A 103 10.22 -5.68 0.44
C GLY A 103 8.92 -4.91 0.70
N GLY A 104 8.94 -3.56 0.63
CA GLY A 104 7.75 -2.72 0.79
C GLY A 104 7.25 -2.60 2.23
N HIS A 105 8.05 -3.05 3.21
CA HIS A 105 7.69 -2.95 4.63
C HIS A 105 7.73 -1.51 5.09
N ARG A 106 6.69 -1.07 5.79
CA ARG A 106 6.55 0.30 6.27
C ARG A 106 6.86 0.38 7.75
N ILE A 107 7.78 1.27 8.12
CA ILE A 107 8.23 1.44 9.50
C ILE A 107 7.79 2.80 10.00
N GLY A 108 6.78 2.82 10.84
CA GLY A 108 6.32 4.00 11.55
C GLY A 108 7.32 4.41 12.62
N LEU A 109 7.58 5.71 12.73
CA LEU A 109 8.54 6.29 13.64
C LEU A 109 7.82 7.01 14.77
N SER A 110 8.24 6.78 16.02
CA SER A 110 7.80 7.56 17.16
C SER A 110 9.00 8.18 17.89
N GLY A 111 8.86 9.44 18.31
CA GLY A 111 9.92 10.20 18.92
C GLY A 111 9.50 11.64 19.17
N ARG A 112 10.46 12.55 19.32
CA ARG A 112 10.22 13.98 19.51
C ARG A 112 9.97 14.67 18.18
N VAL A 113 8.76 15.14 17.97
CA VAL A 113 8.40 15.93 16.79
C VAL A 113 8.93 17.37 16.93
N THR A 114 9.54 17.90 15.88
CA THR A 114 9.87 19.33 15.77
C THR A 114 8.92 19.98 14.76
N VAL A 115 8.43 21.17 15.11
CA VAL A 115 7.48 21.94 14.33
C VAL A 115 8.09 23.26 13.91
N GLU A 116 7.83 23.68 12.67
CA GLU A 116 8.20 24.98 12.11
C GLU A 116 7.00 25.52 11.32
N ASP A 117 6.57 26.73 11.58
CA ASP A 117 5.40 27.36 10.96
C ASP A 117 4.11 26.49 10.99
N GLY A 118 3.88 25.81 12.12
CA GLY A 118 2.72 24.93 12.31
C GLY A 118 2.79 23.59 11.56
N ARG A 119 3.90 23.30 10.87
CA ARG A 119 4.11 22.07 10.13
C ARG A 119 5.18 21.21 10.80
N ILE A 120 5.03 19.91 10.69
CA ILE A 120 6.05 18.95 11.16
C ILE A 120 7.30 19.14 10.28
N LYS A 121 8.42 19.51 10.92
CA LYS A 121 9.71 19.64 10.28
C LYS A 121 10.46 18.33 10.21
N THR A 122 10.51 17.59 11.32
CA THR A 122 11.14 16.27 11.41
C THR A 122 10.81 15.58 12.75
N ILE A 123 11.15 14.30 12.87
CA ILE A 123 11.11 13.54 14.13
C ILE A 123 12.54 13.29 14.60
N LYS A 124 12.84 13.72 15.83
CA LYS A 124 14.14 13.52 16.49
C LYS A 124 14.00 12.58 17.69
N HIS A 125 15.12 12.09 18.20
CA HIS A 125 15.14 11.19 19.37
C HIS A 125 14.12 10.06 19.23
N ILE A 126 14.24 9.31 18.11
CA ILE A 126 13.34 8.21 17.81
C ILE A 126 13.45 7.17 18.93
N SER A 127 12.33 6.89 19.59
CA SER A 127 12.21 5.99 20.75
C SER A 127 11.36 4.75 20.45
N GLY A 128 10.80 4.65 19.24
CA GLY A 128 10.03 3.49 18.84
C GLY A 128 9.88 3.36 17.33
N LEU A 129 9.82 2.10 16.91
CA LEU A 129 9.64 1.65 15.54
C LEU A 129 8.45 0.70 15.49
N SER A 130 7.51 0.97 14.58
CA SER A 130 6.37 0.10 14.27
C SER A 130 6.54 -0.47 12.88
N ILE A 131 7.01 -1.71 12.82
CA ILE A 131 7.35 -2.41 11.56
C ILE A 131 6.11 -3.10 11.05
N ARG A 132 5.46 -2.53 10.03
CA ARG A 132 4.32 -3.14 9.35
C ARG A 132 4.82 -3.99 8.20
N ILE A 133 4.49 -5.28 8.27
CA ILE A 133 4.91 -6.25 7.28
C ILE A 133 4.00 -6.13 6.04
N ALA A 134 4.59 -5.73 4.93
CA ALA A 134 3.89 -5.72 3.65
C ALA A 134 3.60 -7.16 3.21
N ARG A 135 2.40 -7.37 2.71
CA ARG A 135 1.98 -8.63 2.10
C ARG A 135 1.21 -8.33 0.83
N GLN A 136 1.53 -9.05 -0.21
CA GLN A 136 0.79 -9.01 -1.45
C GLN A 136 -0.19 -10.18 -1.50
N VAL A 137 -1.42 -9.89 -1.91
CA VAL A 137 -2.45 -10.90 -2.16
C VAL A 137 -2.54 -11.06 -3.67
N LEU A 138 -2.19 -12.24 -4.16
CA LEU A 138 -2.33 -12.62 -5.57
C LEU A 138 -3.69 -13.27 -5.79
N GLY A 139 -4.28 -13.09 -6.98
CA GLY A 139 -5.59 -13.65 -7.31
C GLY A 139 -6.78 -12.81 -6.81
N ALA A 140 -6.54 -11.67 -6.16
CA ALA A 140 -7.62 -10.78 -5.72
C ALA A 140 -8.52 -10.31 -6.87
N ALA A 141 -7.97 -10.23 -8.09
CA ALA A 141 -8.68 -9.78 -9.28
C ALA A 141 -9.36 -10.92 -10.07
N ASP A 142 -9.18 -12.20 -9.71
CA ASP A 142 -9.63 -13.33 -10.53
C ASP A 142 -11.10 -13.25 -10.93
N ALA A 143 -11.95 -12.86 -10.00
CA ALA A 143 -13.38 -12.82 -10.20
C ALA A 143 -13.87 -11.64 -11.09
N VAL A 144 -13.11 -10.53 -11.18
CA VAL A 144 -13.49 -9.32 -11.92
C VAL A 144 -12.66 -9.09 -13.17
N PHE A 145 -11.49 -9.71 -13.27
CA PHE A 145 -10.57 -9.49 -14.37
C PHE A 145 -11.18 -9.72 -15.76
N PRO A 146 -11.99 -10.77 -16.02
CA PRO A 146 -12.65 -10.95 -17.32
C PRO A 146 -13.62 -9.84 -17.69
N MET A 147 -14.17 -9.12 -16.69
CA MET A 147 -15.06 -7.98 -16.92
C MET A 147 -14.31 -6.68 -17.16
N ILE A 148 -13.05 -6.58 -16.70
CA ILE A 148 -12.18 -5.41 -16.87
C ILE A 148 -11.39 -5.52 -18.16
N ALA A 149 -10.85 -6.70 -18.49
CA ALA A 149 -10.02 -6.97 -19.63
C ALA A 149 -10.61 -8.10 -20.46
N GLY A 150 -10.97 -7.78 -21.68
CA GLY A 150 -11.46 -8.69 -22.73
C GLY A 150 -10.73 -8.37 -24.02
N ASP A 151 -11.46 -7.99 -25.08
CA ASP A 151 -10.90 -7.54 -26.36
C ASP A 151 -10.10 -6.23 -26.17
N PHE A 152 -10.46 -5.44 -25.17
CA PHE A 152 -9.75 -4.23 -24.77
C PHE A 152 -9.88 -4.02 -23.24
N VAL A 153 -9.01 -3.18 -22.68
CA VAL A 153 -9.06 -2.81 -21.26
C VAL A 153 -10.08 -1.70 -21.06
N ARG A 154 -11.01 -1.90 -20.14
CA ARG A 154 -12.10 -0.97 -19.85
C ARG A 154 -11.74 0.00 -18.76
N ASN A 155 -12.09 1.26 -18.93
CA ASN A 155 -11.99 2.26 -17.87
C ASN A 155 -12.76 1.78 -16.64
N THR A 156 -12.06 1.58 -15.53
CA THR A 156 -12.62 0.90 -14.35
C THR A 156 -12.41 1.72 -13.09
N ILE A 157 -13.46 1.88 -12.31
CA ILE A 157 -13.39 2.46 -10.97
C ILE A 157 -13.73 1.42 -9.90
N ILE A 158 -12.83 1.24 -8.94
CA ILE A 158 -12.99 0.33 -7.80
C ILE A 158 -13.43 1.16 -6.59
N VAL A 159 -14.58 0.84 -6.03
CA VAL A 159 -15.24 1.63 -4.99
C VAL A 159 -15.43 0.79 -3.73
N SER A 160 -15.02 1.32 -2.59
CA SER A 160 -15.37 0.71 -1.29
C SER A 160 -15.13 1.66 -0.12
N PRO A 161 -15.64 1.35 1.09
CA PRO A 161 -15.18 1.96 2.33
C PRO A 161 -13.66 1.77 2.56
N PRO A 162 -13.04 2.51 3.49
CA PRO A 162 -11.67 2.27 3.90
C PRO A 162 -11.45 0.83 4.41
N GLY A 163 -10.26 0.26 4.13
CA GLY A 163 -9.89 -1.07 4.63
C GLY A 163 -10.51 -2.27 3.90
N CYS A 164 -11.37 -2.05 2.90
CA CYS A 164 -12.05 -3.12 2.14
C CYS A 164 -11.25 -3.64 0.92
N GLY A 165 -9.95 -3.44 0.86
CA GLY A 165 -9.10 -4.12 -0.13
C GLY A 165 -8.98 -3.47 -1.51
N LYS A 166 -9.40 -2.19 -1.72
CA LYS A 166 -9.30 -1.48 -3.02
C LYS A 166 -7.90 -1.54 -3.62
N THR A 167 -6.90 -1.07 -2.87
CA THR A 167 -5.50 -1.05 -3.32
C THR A 167 -4.96 -2.45 -3.59
N THR A 168 -5.43 -3.46 -2.83
CA THR A 168 -5.08 -4.86 -3.06
C THR A 168 -5.64 -5.36 -4.39
N LEU A 169 -6.92 -5.06 -4.68
CA LEU A 169 -7.54 -5.42 -5.95
C LEU A 169 -6.87 -4.65 -7.12
N LEU A 170 -6.67 -3.34 -6.99
CA LEU A 170 -6.01 -2.51 -8.00
C LEU A 170 -4.63 -3.07 -8.35
N ARG A 171 -3.83 -3.43 -7.34
CA ARG A 171 -2.49 -4.00 -7.53
C ARG A 171 -2.53 -5.30 -8.32
N ASP A 172 -3.45 -6.20 -8.01
CA ASP A 172 -3.55 -7.48 -8.73
C ASP A 172 -4.12 -7.31 -10.15
N VAL A 173 -5.04 -6.36 -10.38
CA VAL A 173 -5.49 -5.97 -11.73
C VAL A 173 -4.30 -5.46 -12.55
N VAL A 174 -3.48 -4.54 -12.01
CA VAL A 174 -2.27 -4.03 -12.67
C VAL A 174 -1.33 -5.17 -13.03
N ARG A 175 -1.01 -6.04 -12.08
CA ARG A 175 -0.15 -7.19 -12.32
C ARG A 175 -0.66 -8.09 -13.44
N ARG A 176 -1.94 -8.40 -13.45
CA ARG A 176 -2.57 -9.27 -14.47
C ARG A 176 -2.61 -8.62 -15.85
N LEU A 177 -2.90 -7.34 -15.95
CA LEU A 177 -2.84 -6.60 -17.21
C LEU A 177 -1.41 -6.57 -17.76
N SER A 178 -0.42 -6.34 -16.90
CA SER A 178 0.99 -6.39 -17.26
C SER A 178 1.40 -7.77 -17.79
N LEU A 179 0.97 -8.85 -17.13
CA LEU A 179 1.19 -10.22 -17.58
C LEU A 179 0.44 -10.55 -18.89
N ALA A 180 -0.70 -9.91 -19.13
CA ALA A 180 -1.45 -10.04 -20.38
C ALA A 180 -0.82 -9.25 -21.56
N GLY A 181 0.28 -8.52 -21.31
CA GLY A 181 1.05 -7.85 -22.36
C GLY A 181 0.83 -6.33 -22.47
N HIS A 182 0.00 -5.72 -21.61
CA HIS A 182 -0.24 -4.28 -21.64
C HIS A 182 0.90 -3.51 -20.94
N ASN A 183 1.30 -2.38 -21.53
CA ASN A 183 2.19 -1.41 -20.91
C ASN A 183 1.39 -0.52 -19.95
N ILE A 184 1.79 -0.51 -18.68
CA ILE A 184 1.05 0.16 -17.62
C ILE A 184 1.92 1.21 -16.95
N ALA A 185 1.35 2.38 -16.70
CA ALA A 185 1.94 3.35 -15.80
C ALA A 185 1.11 3.42 -14.50
N VAL A 186 1.77 3.25 -13.37
CA VAL A 186 1.17 3.44 -12.05
C VAL A 186 1.56 4.80 -11.52
N VAL A 187 0.58 5.61 -11.12
CA VAL A 187 0.80 6.88 -10.41
C VAL A 187 0.48 6.65 -8.94
N ASP A 188 1.52 6.55 -8.14
CA ASP A 188 1.46 6.11 -6.74
C ASP A 188 1.84 7.25 -5.78
N GLU A 189 0.86 8.08 -5.42
CA GLU A 189 1.11 9.27 -4.58
C GLU A 189 1.59 8.92 -3.17
N ARG A 190 1.21 7.74 -2.66
CA ARG A 190 1.48 7.33 -1.26
C ARG A 190 2.34 6.08 -1.14
N SER A 191 2.95 5.62 -2.23
CA SER A 191 3.69 4.35 -2.29
C SER A 191 2.86 3.15 -1.78
N GLU A 192 1.54 3.16 -2.02
CA GLU A 192 0.65 2.09 -1.55
C GLU A 192 0.45 0.99 -2.59
N ILE A 193 0.52 1.32 -3.87
CA ILE A 193 0.39 0.34 -4.97
C ILE A 193 1.71 -0.42 -5.13
N GLY A 194 2.79 0.30 -5.42
CA GLY A 194 4.13 -0.25 -5.64
C GLY A 194 4.83 -0.69 -4.37
N GLY A 195 4.52 -0.03 -3.24
CA GLY A 195 5.29 -0.19 -2.01
C GLY A 195 6.76 0.17 -2.24
N CYS A 196 7.00 1.28 -2.95
CA CYS A 196 8.32 1.60 -3.49
C CYS A 196 9.37 1.82 -2.41
N HIS A 197 10.56 1.33 -2.68
CA HIS A 197 11.78 1.64 -1.93
C HIS A 197 12.80 2.25 -2.89
N LEU A 198 13.24 3.48 -2.59
CA LEU A 198 14.17 4.23 -3.45
C LEU A 198 13.70 4.28 -4.92
N GLY A 199 12.40 4.51 -5.13
CA GLY A 199 11.76 4.61 -6.44
C GLY A 199 11.49 3.26 -7.14
N ALA A 200 11.96 2.14 -6.61
CA ALA A 200 11.73 0.82 -7.18
C ALA A 200 10.54 0.11 -6.50
N ALA A 201 9.58 -0.34 -7.29
CA ALA A 201 8.44 -1.10 -6.79
C ALA A 201 8.88 -2.40 -6.10
N GLN A 202 8.33 -2.68 -4.93
CA GLN A 202 8.61 -3.89 -4.16
C GLN A 202 7.51 -4.93 -4.30
N ASN A 203 6.29 -4.51 -4.64
CA ASN A 203 5.20 -5.40 -5.00
C ASN A 203 5.40 -5.89 -6.44
N ASP A 204 4.99 -7.13 -6.71
CA ASP A 204 4.91 -7.66 -8.07
C ASP A 204 3.74 -6.98 -8.80
N LEU A 205 4.07 -6.08 -9.70
CA LEU A 205 3.13 -5.38 -10.59
C LEU A 205 3.19 -5.92 -12.03
N GLY A 206 3.98 -6.97 -12.24
CA GLY A 206 4.23 -7.55 -13.55
C GLY A 206 5.33 -6.84 -14.36
N PRO A 207 5.81 -7.47 -15.45
CA PRO A 207 7.05 -7.09 -16.16
C PRO A 207 6.92 -5.85 -17.06
N ARG A 208 5.70 -5.30 -17.25
CA ARG A 208 5.42 -4.18 -18.16
C ARG A 208 4.82 -2.98 -17.41
N THR A 209 5.20 -2.80 -16.15
CA THR A 209 4.64 -1.75 -15.30
C THR A 209 5.73 -0.78 -14.88
N ASP A 210 5.56 0.48 -15.23
CA ASP A 210 6.37 1.59 -14.76
C ASP A 210 5.65 2.28 -13.60
N VAL A 211 6.39 2.73 -12.57
CA VAL A 211 5.82 3.38 -11.40
C VAL A 211 6.36 4.79 -11.24
N LEU A 212 5.48 5.77 -11.15
CA LEU A 212 5.78 7.13 -10.72
C LEU A 212 5.47 7.23 -9.22
N ASP A 213 6.50 7.00 -8.40
CA ASP A 213 6.41 7.01 -6.95
C ASP A 213 6.35 8.42 -6.37
N ALA A 214 5.57 8.62 -5.31
CA ALA A 214 5.34 9.90 -4.64
C ALA A 214 4.84 11.02 -5.58
N ALA A 215 4.23 10.68 -6.71
CA ALA A 215 3.76 11.63 -7.71
C ALA A 215 2.32 12.09 -7.39
N PRO A 216 2.04 13.42 -7.36
CA PRO A 216 0.66 13.91 -7.27
C PRO A 216 -0.17 13.38 -8.45
N LYS A 217 -1.38 12.89 -8.19
CA LYS A 217 -2.19 12.09 -9.13
C LYS A 217 -2.35 12.75 -10.50
N ALA A 218 -2.98 13.93 -10.56
CA ALA A 218 -3.25 14.61 -11.82
C ALA A 218 -1.95 14.93 -12.59
N ALA A 219 -0.92 15.45 -11.92
CA ALA A 219 0.37 15.75 -12.54
C ALA A 219 1.10 14.49 -12.99
N GLY A 220 1.05 13.43 -12.18
CA GLY A 220 1.65 12.13 -12.48
C GLY A 220 1.00 11.46 -13.69
N MET A 221 -0.35 11.48 -13.81
CA MET A 221 -1.06 10.98 -14.99
C MET A 221 -0.61 11.69 -16.26
N MET A 222 -0.55 13.02 -16.24
CA MET A 222 -0.11 13.81 -17.40
C MET A 222 1.36 13.60 -17.74
N LEU A 223 2.22 13.36 -16.72
CA LEU A 223 3.62 13.01 -16.93
C LEU A 223 3.74 11.62 -17.56
N ALA A 224 3.03 10.63 -17.02
CA ALA A 224 3.01 9.26 -17.54
C ALA A 224 2.59 9.21 -19.01
N LEU A 225 1.50 9.92 -19.36
CA LEU A 225 1.01 9.98 -20.75
C LEU A 225 2.10 10.47 -21.72
N ARG A 226 2.82 11.52 -21.33
CA ARG A 226 3.83 12.14 -22.23
C ARG A 226 5.15 11.37 -22.28
N ALA A 227 5.54 10.74 -21.17
CA ALA A 227 6.88 10.17 -21.04
C ALA A 227 6.95 8.66 -21.21
N LEU A 228 5.87 7.93 -20.87
CA LEU A 228 5.90 6.47 -20.75
C LEU A 228 5.05 5.77 -21.84
N SER A 229 4.23 6.52 -22.58
CA SER A 229 3.33 5.97 -23.63
C SER A 229 2.53 4.74 -23.16
N PRO A 230 1.83 4.81 -22.01
CA PRO A 230 1.13 3.68 -21.47
C PRO A 230 -0.13 3.36 -22.26
N GLN A 231 -0.54 2.09 -22.25
CA GLN A 231 -1.86 1.65 -22.70
C GLN A 231 -2.89 1.74 -21.58
N VAL A 232 -2.42 1.63 -20.32
CA VAL A 232 -3.24 1.69 -19.12
C VAL A 232 -2.55 2.57 -18.07
N ILE A 233 -3.31 3.43 -17.42
CA ILE A 233 -2.87 4.16 -16.23
C ILE A 233 -3.64 3.64 -15.02
N ALA A 234 -2.91 3.30 -13.96
CA ALA A 234 -3.49 2.94 -12.66
C ALA A 234 -3.18 4.01 -11.62
N VAL A 235 -4.20 4.44 -10.86
CA VAL A 235 -4.06 5.47 -9.82
C VAL A 235 -4.94 5.16 -8.61
N ASP A 236 -4.42 5.34 -7.41
CA ASP A 236 -5.19 5.11 -6.18
C ASP A 236 -5.87 6.39 -5.68
N GLU A 237 -7.05 6.24 -5.07
CA GLU A 237 -7.82 7.27 -4.35
C GLU A 237 -8.04 8.59 -5.11
N ILE A 238 -8.69 8.54 -6.28
CA ILE A 238 -9.13 9.77 -6.94
C ILE A 238 -10.15 10.54 -6.10
N GLY A 239 -10.14 11.89 -6.17
CA GLY A 239 -11.05 12.65 -5.31
C GLY A 239 -11.36 14.08 -5.74
N GLY A 240 -10.45 14.75 -6.42
CA GLY A 240 -10.57 16.16 -6.80
C GLY A 240 -10.98 16.39 -8.25
N SER A 241 -11.38 17.62 -8.58
CA SER A 241 -11.71 18.01 -9.96
C SER A 241 -10.50 17.90 -10.91
N LYS A 242 -9.29 18.15 -10.40
CA LYS A 242 -8.06 17.96 -11.19
C LYS A 242 -7.81 16.51 -11.57
N ASP A 243 -8.16 15.57 -10.68
CA ASP A 243 -8.06 14.14 -10.98
C ASP A 243 -9.05 13.75 -12.06
N ALA A 244 -10.29 14.27 -11.97
CA ALA A 244 -11.32 14.02 -12.96
C ALA A 244 -10.93 14.55 -14.36
N GLU A 245 -10.43 15.78 -14.43
CA GLU A 245 -9.93 16.37 -15.68
C GLU A 245 -8.78 15.56 -16.30
N ALA A 246 -7.85 15.09 -15.46
CA ALA A 246 -6.75 14.25 -15.93
C ALA A 246 -7.29 12.91 -16.50
N ILE A 247 -8.27 12.28 -15.85
CA ILE A 247 -8.91 11.04 -16.31
C ILE A 247 -9.62 11.24 -17.67
N GLU A 248 -10.35 12.34 -17.83
CA GLU A 248 -10.97 12.68 -19.12
C GLU A 248 -9.93 12.83 -20.25
N ASN A 249 -8.82 13.49 -19.95
CA ASN A 249 -7.71 13.62 -20.89
C ASN A 249 -7.12 12.25 -21.27
N MET A 250 -6.93 11.33 -20.31
CA MET A 250 -6.44 9.97 -20.58
C MET A 250 -7.39 9.22 -21.50
N ALA A 251 -8.67 9.21 -21.18
CA ALA A 251 -9.71 8.56 -21.99
C ALA A 251 -9.77 9.15 -23.41
N GLY A 252 -9.68 10.48 -23.54
CA GLY A 252 -9.62 11.18 -24.82
C GLY A 252 -8.38 10.84 -25.66
N CYS A 253 -7.29 10.38 -25.05
CA CYS A 253 -6.09 9.90 -25.71
C CYS A 253 -6.09 8.39 -25.98
N GLY A 254 -7.16 7.67 -25.66
CA GLY A 254 -7.27 6.22 -25.86
C GLY A 254 -6.48 5.41 -24.82
N VAL A 255 -6.11 5.99 -23.69
CA VAL A 255 -5.44 5.31 -22.59
C VAL A 255 -6.49 4.89 -21.57
N ALA A 256 -6.56 3.60 -21.25
CA ALA A 256 -7.48 3.09 -20.24
C ALA A 256 -7.05 3.52 -18.83
N VAL A 257 -8.03 3.86 -18.00
CA VAL A 257 -7.79 4.28 -16.61
C VAL A 257 -8.41 3.26 -15.65
N ILE A 258 -7.59 2.79 -14.71
CA ILE A 258 -8.05 1.97 -13.59
C ILE A 258 -7.76 2.73 -12.30
N CYS A 259 -8.81 3.09 -11.57
CA CYS A 259 -8.64 3.89 -10.36
C CYS A 259 -9.46 3.38 -9.19
N THR A 260 -9.16 3.90 -7.99
CA THR A 260 -9.94 3.59 -6.79
C THR A 260 -10.60 4.84 -6.23
N LEU A 261 -11.67 4.62 -5.47
CA LEU A 261 -12.41 5.66 -4.80
C LEU A 261 -12.99 5.18 -3.48
N HIS A 262 -12.98 6.03 -2.47
CA HIS A 262 -13.78 5.79 -1.27
C HIS A 262 -15.26 6.05 -1.54
N GLY A 263 -16.12 5.07 -1.26
CA GLY A 263 -17.56 5.17 -1.40
C GLY A 263 -18.27 3.88 -0.97
N ARG A 264 -19.59 3.91 -0.86
CA ARG A 264 -20.38 2.75 -0.44
C ARG A 264 -21.43 2.34 -1.47
N SER A 265 -21.80 3.24 -2.37
CA SER A 265 -22.89 3.01 -3.32
C SER A 265 -22.79 3.91 -4.54
N ILE A 266 -23.55 3.58 -5.57
CA ILE A 266 -23.72 4.43 -6.77
C ILE A 266 -24.26 5.82 -6.36
N ALA A 267 -25.15 5.88 -5.37
CA ALA A 267 -25.69 7.14 -4.86
C ALA A 267 -24.59 8.04 -4.25
N ASP A 268 -23.59 7.45 -3.58
CA ASP A 268 -22.43 8.19 -3.07
C ASP A 268 -21.57 8.76 -4.20
N LEU A 269 -21.41 8.02 -5.30
CA LEU A 269 -20.67 8.49 -6.47
C LEU A 269 -21.35 9.71 -7.09
N ARG A 270 -22.66 9.64 -7.32
CA ARG A 270 -23.46 10.72 -7.93
C ARG A 270 -23.49 12.00 -7.10
N ARG A 271 -23.28 11.91 -5.78
CA ARG A 271 -23.22 13.07 -4.88
C ARG A 271 -21.89 13.82 -4.93
N ARG A 272 -20.91 13.34 -5.66
CA ARG A 272 -19.59 13.98 -5.74
C ARG A 272 -19.49 14.86 -6.98
N PRO A 273 -19.51 16.19 -6.86
CA PRO A 273 -19.51 17.09 -8.02
C PRO A 273 -18.31 16.88 -8.94
N ALA A 274 -17.14 16.54 -8.36
CA ALA A 274 -15.92 16.29 -9.13
C ALA A 274 -16.02 15.05 -10.05
N LEU A 275 -16.89 14.08 -9.75
CA LEU A 275 -17.03 12.84 -10.53
C LEU A 275 -18.25 12.86 -11.45
N ALA A 276 -19.17 13.81 -11.28
CA ALA A 276 -20.39 13.88 -12.08
C ALA A 276 -20.10 13.88 -13.59
N PRO A 277 -19.15 14.68 -14.12
CA PRO A 277 -18.82 14.64 -15.55
C PRO A 277 -18.36 13.27 -16.03
N LEU A 278 -17.53 12.57 -15.24
CA LEU A 278 -17.01 11.25 -15.61
C LEU A 278 -18.12 10.19 -15.71
N ILE A 279 -19.15 10.31 -14.85
CA ILE A 279 -20.31 9.41 -14.82
C ILE A 279 -21.26 9.76 -15.97
N GLU A 280 -21.58 11.03 -16.16
CA GLU A 280 -22.50 11.53 -17.18
C GLU A 280 -21.97 11.25 -18.60
N ASN A 281 -20.67 11.45 -18.81
CA ASN A 281 -19.99 11.17 -20.06
C ASN A 281 -19.64 9.68 -20.23
N LYS A 282 -20.03 8.81 -19.29
CA LYS A 282 -19.78 7.36 -19.30
C LYS A 282 -18.30 7.02 -19.52
N ILE A 283 -17.39 7.81 -18.92
CA ILE A 283 -15.95 7.58 -19.02
C ILE A 283 -15.57 6.24 -18.40
N PHE A 284 -16.19 5.88 -17.27
CA PHE A 284 -16.01 4.56 -16.68
C PHE A 284 -17.00 3.56 -17.27
N GLU A 285 -16.44 2.45 -17.80
CA GLU A 285 -17.19 1.35 -18.39
C GLU A 285 -17.45 0.25 -17.36
N ARG A 286 -16.72 0.26 -16.23
CA ARG A 286 -16.85 -0.72 -15.12
C ARG A 286 -16.79 -0.03 -13.77
N TYR A 287 -17.74 -0.38 -12.92
CA TYR A 287 -17.79 0.03 -11.51
C TYR A 287 -17.75 -1.22 -10.65
N VAL A 288 -16.65 -1.43 -9.92
CA VAL A 288 -16.47 -2.59 -9.04
C VAL A 288 -16.62 -2.16 -7.60
N PHE A 289 -17.64 -2.64 -6.91
CA PHE A 289 -17.87 -2.34 -5.50
C PHE A 289 -17.38 -3.46 -4.60
N LEU A 290 -16.60 -3.10 -3.57
CA LEU A 290 -16.08 -4.04 -2.59
C LEU A 290 -16.68 -3.79 -1.20
N THR A 291 -16.69 -4.85 -0.40
CA THR A 291 -17.12 -4.87 0.99
C THR A 291 -16.09 -5.60 1.87
N ASP A 292 -16.24 -5.48 3.17
CA ASP A 292 -15.48 -6.23 4.17
C ASP A 292 -16.17 -7.55 4.60
N LYS A 293 -17.32 -7.89 4.02
CA LYS A 293 -18.11 -9.07 4.36
C LYS A 293 -18.24 -10.01 3.15
N PRO A 294 -17.99 -11.30 3.32
CA PRO A 294 -17.56 -12.00 4.54
C PRO A 294 -16.09 -11.72 4.91
N ALA A 295 -15.30 -11.11 4.01
CA ALA A 295 -13.90 -10.75 4.22
C ALA A 295 -13.55 -9.47 3.44
N PRO A 296 -12.52 -8.69 3.83
CA PRO A 296 -12.02 -7.59 3.04
C PRO A 296 -11.65 -8.03 1.62
N GLY A 297 -12.12 -7.29 0.60
CA GLY A 297 -11.92 -7.60 -0.82
C GLY A 297 -13.06 -8.39 -1.46
N SER A 298 -14.10 -8.74 -0.69
CA SER A 298 -15.31 -9.35 -1.25
C SER A 298 -16.00 -8.39 -2.21
N ILE A 299 -16.39 -8.89 -3.38
CA ILE A 299 -17.10 -8.11 -4.40
C ILE A 299 -18.57 -8.12 -4.03
N CYS A 300 -19.18 -6.94 -3.87
CA CYS A 300 -20.62 -6.85 -3.66
C CYS A 300 -21.39 -6.49 -4.92
N GLY A 301 -20.73 -6.02 -5.96
CA GLY A 301 -21.37 -5.78 -7.25
C GLY A 301 -20.41 -5.25 -8.30
N VAL A 302 -20.70 -5.59 -9.55
CA VAL A 302 -20.04 -5.03 -10.73
C VAL A 302 -21.11 -4.46 -11.64
N TYR A 303 -20.90 -3.22 -12.12
CA TYR A 303 -21.86 -2.49 -12.94
C TYR A 303 -21.18 -2.02 -14.23
N ASP A 304 -21.96 -1.87 -15.29
CA ASP A 304 -21.53 -1.32 -16.56
C ASP A 304 -21.54 0.22 -16.60
N GLU A 305 -21.30 0.82 -17.77
CA GLU A 305 -21.31 2.27 -18.01
C GLU A 305 -22.68 2.93 -17.81
N ASN A 306 -23.76 2.16 -17.84
CA ASN A 306 -25.13 2.63 -17.57
C ASN A 306 -25.51 2.49 -16.09
N LEU A 307 -24.57 1.94 -15.27
CA LEU A 307 -24.80 1.54 -13.90
C LEU A 307 -25.82 0.40 -13.76
N GLU A 308 -25.93 -0.43 -14.80
CA GLU A 308 -26.73 -1.66 -14.78
C GLU A 308 -25.87 -2.81 -14.20
N VAL A 309 -26.53 -3.69 -13.47
CA VAL A 309 -25.86 -4.79 -12.75
C VAL A 309 -25.35 -5.83 -13.75
N MET A 310 -24.06 -6.07 -13.77
CA MET A 310 -23.42 -7.19 -14.50
C MET A 310 -23.22 -8.41 -13.60
N ARG A 311 -22.90 -8.18 -12.32
CA ARG A 311 -22.70 -9.22 -11.30
C ARG A 311 -23.12 -8.65 -9.95
N HIS A 312 -23.89 -9.43 -9.20
CA HIS A 312 -24.23 -9.17 -7.82
C HIS A 312 -23.95 -10.43 -7.00
N ASP A 313 -23.06 -10.35 -6.03
CA ASP A 313 -22.83 -11.43 -5.08
C ASP A 313 -23.70 -11.10 -3.84
N ASN A 314 -24.70 -11.94 -3.58
CA ASN A 314 -25.62 -11.83 -2.43
C ASN A 314 -24.93 -12.18 -1.11
#